data_369692bd047452bdba706939aee06e62
#
_entry.id   369692bd047452bdba706939aee06e62
#
_cell.length_a   1.000
_cell.length_b   1.000
_cell.length_c   1.000
_cell.angle_alpha   90.00
_cell.angle_beta   90.00
_cell.angle_gamma   90.00
#
_symmetry.space_group_name_H-M   'P 1'
#
loop_
_entity.id
_entity.type
_entity.pdbx_description
1 polymer ?
#
loop_
_entity_poly.entity_id
_entity_poly.type
_entity_poly.pdbx_seq_one_letter_code
_entity_poly.pdbx_strand_id
1 'polypeptide(L)'
;MKSIETQGKTVDQAIELGLYKLGLTRDQVKITILEQAGLFNKARVKLSVGESSESETTLKTLAEELLAKMGLEIIVSVEEQEDKFLVEVGGEDTAILIGKRGESMDGFQFLLNALFNKGKKHDEYKRVVVDSNNYKSRREDTLKILAERTAARAIRENQDIRLEPMSANERRIIHAALADSDRVETESKGNEPNRYVVIKLKNKKKKSEENQNRENND
;
A
#
# COMPACT_ATOMS: atom_id res chain seq x y z
N MET A 1 -17.18 23.70 -11.42
CA MET A 1 -15.73 23.75 -11.15
C MET A 1 -14.98 23.49 -12.44
N LYS A 2 -13.99 24.32 -12.79
CA LYS A 2 -13.14 24.06 -13.97
C LYS A 2 -12.07 23.05 -13.54
N SER A 3 -12.03 21.88 -14.18
CA SER A 3 -10.96 20.91 -13.98
C SER A 3 -10.41 20.45 -15.32
N ILE A 4 -9.13 20.10 -15.35
CA ILE A 4 -8.47 19.56 -16.54
C ILE A 4 -7.63 18.35 -16.13
N GLU A 5 -7.63 17.31 -16.97
CA GLU A 5 -6.69 16.21 -16.86
C GLU A 5 -5.57 16.37 -17.88
N THR A 6 -4.34 16.17 -17.45
CA THR A 6 -3.15 16.28 -18.29
C THR A 6 -2.25 15.06 -18.10
N GLN A 7 -1.45 14.77 -19.13
CA GLN A 7 -0.51 13.66 -19.15
C GLN A 7 0.89 14.18 -19.49
N GLY A 8 1.91 13.59 -18.86
CA GLY A 8 3.31 13.89 -19.09
C GLY A 8 4.20 12.66 -18.96
N LYS A 9 5.47 12.79 -19.35
CA LYS A 9 6.45 11.73 -19.10
C LYS A 9 6.75 11.58 -17.61
N THR A 10 6.61 12.67 -16.85
CA THR A 10 6.70 12.72 -15.39
C THR A 10 5.47 13.41 -14.82
N VAL A 11 5.27 13.28 -13.50
CA VAL A 11 4.18 13.98 -12.79
C VAL A 11 4.35 15.49 -12.92
N ASP A 12 5.59 16.01 -12.79
CA ASP A 12 5.86 17.44 -12.93
C ASP A 12 5.51 17.97 -14.33
N GLN A 13 5.92 17.27 -15.37
CA GLN A 13 5.57 17.66 -16.74
C GLN A 13 4.06 17.67 -16.98
N ALA A 14 3.33 16.73 -16.40
CA ALA A 14 1.87 16.71 -16.47
C ALA A 14 1.25 17.90 -15.73
N ILE A 15 1.80 18.28 -14.56
CA ILE A 15 1.37 19.46 -13.79
C ILE A 15 1.65 20.74 -14.57
N GLU A 16 2.87 20.95 -15.06
CA GLU A 16 3.25 22.14 -15.82
C GLU A 16 2.35 22.34 -17.05
N LEU A 17 2.09 21.26 -17.79
CA LEU A 17 1.18 21.31 -18.92
C LEU A 17 -0.25 21.72 -18.52
N GLY A 18 -0.71 21.24 -17.38
CA GLY A 18 -2.03 21.59 -16.84
C GLY A 18 -2.11 23.04 -16.40
N LEU A 19 -1.11 23.53 -15.68
CA LEU A 19 -0.99 24.92 -15.25
C LEU A 19 -0.95 25.86 -16.45
N TYR A 20 -0.13 25.54 -17.46
CA TYR A 20 -0.07 26.30 -18.71
C TYR A 20 -1.43 26.38 -19.42
N LYS A 21 -2.16 25.26 -19.53
CA LYS A 21 -3.49 25.22 -20.17
C LYS A 21 -4.56 25.97 -19.39
N LEU A 22 -4.47 26.03 -18.06
CA LEU A 22 -5.41 26.76 -17.22
C LEU A 22 -5.05 28.24 -17.11
N GLY A 23 -3.81 28.64 -17.41
CA GLY A 23 -3.29 29.98 -17.19
C GLY A 23 -3.19 30.36 -15.71
N LEU A 24 -2.96 29.35 -14.85
CA LEU A 24 -2.94 29.48 -13.40
C LEU A 24 -1.59 29.07 -12.83
N THR A 25 -1.30 29.53 -11.63
CA THR A 25 -0.13 29.13 -10.85
C THR A 25 -0.44 27.91 -9.98
N ARG A 26 0.61 27.25 -9.43
CA ARG A 26 0.47 26.00 -8.69
C ARG A 26 -0.35 26.17 -7.40
N ASP A 27 -0.31 27.34 -6.80
CA ASP A 27 -1.06 27.72 -5.59
C ASP A 27 -2.56 27.96 -5.83
N GLN A 28 -2.96 28.17 -7.11
CA GLN A 28 -4.35 28.42 -7.49
C GLN A 28 -5.13 27.16 -7.89
N VAL A 29 -4.49 26.01 -7.87
CA VAL A 29 -5.09 24.77 -8.30
C VAL A 29 -4.87 23.64 -7.29
N LYS A 30 -5.91 22.85 -7.07
CA LYS A 30 -5.80 21.55 -6.41
C LYS A 30 -5.28 20.54 -7.43
N ILE A 31 -4.15 19.88 -7.11
CA ILE A 31 -3.52 18.89 -7.95
C ILE A 31 -3.87 17.52 -7.36
N THR A 32 -4.40 16.62 -8.18
CA THR A 32 -4.65 15.22 -7.82
C THR A 32 -3.87 14.33 -8.78
N ILE A 33 -2.98 13.49 -8.26
CA ILE A 33 -2.23 12.53 -9.06
C ILE A 33 -3.16 11.34 -9.34
N LEU A 34 -3.46 11.07 -10.61
CA LEU A 34 -4.30 9.95 -11.02
C LEU A 34 -3.48 8.71 -11.36
N GLU A 35 -2.34 8.91 -12.02
CA GLU A 35 -1.43 7.83 -12.41
C GLU A 35 0.01 8.36 -12.41
N GLN A 36 0.95 7.56 -11.94
CA GLN A 36 2.38 7.85 -12.08
C GLN A 36 2.94 7.35 -13.40
N ALA A 37 4.04 7.94 -13.85
CA ALA A 37 4.79 7.44 -14.98
C ALA A 37 5.35 6.04 -14.69
N GLY A 38 5.22 5.13 -15.63
CA GLY A 38 5.81 3.80 -15.61
C GLY A 38 6.55 3.51 -16.92
N LEU A 39 7.12 2.31 -17.05
CA LEU A 39 7.86 1.90 -18.27
C LEU A 39 7.01 2.02 -19.56
N PHE A 40 5.69 1.90 -19.46
CA PHE A 40 4.77 1.94 -20.60
C PHE A 40 3.65 2.99 -20.47
N ASN A 41 3.52 3.64 -19.30
CA ASN A 41 2.44 4.57 -19.03
C ASN A 41 2.98 5.97 -18.74
N LYS A 42 2.25 7.00 -19.22
CA LYS A 42 2.50 8.41 -18.89
C LYS A 42 1.88 8.73 -17.53
N ALA A 43 2.50 9.67 -16.81
CA ALA A 43 1.87 10.24 -15.62
C ALA A 43 0.58 10.98 -16.01
N ARG A 44 -0.48 10.84 -15.21
CA ARG A 44 -1.75 11.56 -15.35
C ARG A 44 -2.04 12.34 -14.07
N VAL A 45 -2.39 13.58 -14.24
CA VAL A 45 -2.79 14.45 -13.13
C VAL A 45 -4.08 15.18 -13.49
N LYS A 46 -4.91 15.42 -12.48
CA LYS A 46 -6.08 16.28 -12.56
C LYS A 46 -5.80 17.57 -11.81
N LEU A 47 -5.96 18.69 -12.49
CA LEU A 47 -5.91 20.01 -11.89
C LEU A 47 -7.33 20.55 -11.81
N SER A 48 -7.77 20.96 -10.63
CA SER A 48 -9.07 21.59 -10.42
C SER A 48 -8.91 22.97 -9.81
N VAL A 49 -9.67 23.93 -10.33
CA VAL A 49 -9.74 25.27 -9.75
C VAL A 49 -10.67 25.19 -8.54
N GLY A 50 -10.13 25.41 -7.37
CA GLY A 50 -10.85 25.38 -6.11
C GLY A 50 -9.88 25.53 -4.94
N GLU A 51 -10.33 26.16 -3.89
CA GLU A 51 -9.54 26.28 -2.66
C GLU A 51 -9.48 24.88 -2.00
N SER A 52 -8.26 24.44 -1.66
CA SER A 52 -8.05 23.32 -0.75
C SER A 52 -8.57 23.71 0.62
N SER A 53 -9.13 22.76 1.38
CA SER A 53 -9.49 23.06 2.76
C SER A 53 -8.24 23.42 3.57
N GLU A 54 -8.41 24.17 4.66
CA GLU A 54 -7.30 24.50 5.56
C GLU A 54 -6.60 23.23 6.06
N SER A 55 -7.38 22.18 6.33
CA SER A 55 -6.88 20.88 6.75
C SER A 55 -6.07 20.17 5.66
N GLU A 56 -6.51 20.22 4.39
CA GLU A 56 -5.75 19.67 3.25
C GLU A 56 -4.41 20.39 3.08
N THR A 57 -4.43 21.73 3.17
CA THR A 57 -3.22 22.56 3.05
C THR A 57 -2.24 22.26 4.19
N THR A 58 -2.74 22.20 5.42
CA THR A 58 -1.91 21.89 6.61
C THR A 58 -1.31 20.49 6.50
N LEU A 59 -2.09 19.48 6.12
CA LEU A 59 -1.62 18.10 5.97
C LEU A 59 -0.59 17.97 4.84
N LYS A 60 -0.80 18.68 3.73
CA LYS A 60 0.13 18.71 2.60
C LYS A 60 1.48 19.31 3.01
N THR A 61 1.47 20.48 3.65
CA THR A 61 2.68 21.15 4.14
C THR A 61 3.44 20.25 5.11
N LEU A 62 2.74 19.62 6.06
CA LEU A 62 3.35 18.68 7.00
C LEU A 62 4.01 17.49 6.29
N ALA A 63 3.35 16.92 5.29
CA ALA A 63 3.90 15.81 4.51
C ALA A 63 5.15 16.23 3.73
N GLU A 64 5.11 17.38 3.05
CA GLU A 64 6.22 17.93 2.28
C GLU A 64 7.43 18.25 3.18
N GLU A 65 7.22 18.84 4.36
CA GLU A 65 8.29 19.12 5.33
C GLU A 65 8.96 17.84 5.85
N LEU A 66 8.17 16.80 6.13
CA LEU A 66 8.70 15.52 6.57
C LEU A 66 9.55 14.86 5.48
N LEU A 67 9.04 14.83 4.24
CA LEU A 67 9.75 14.27 3.10
C LEU A 67 11.05 15.03 2.80
N ALA A 68 11.02 16.35 2.86
CA ALA A 68 12.21 17.19 2.71
C ALA A 68 13.27 16.91 3.79
N LYS A 69 12.83 16.69 5.06
CA LYS A 69 13.74 16.30 6.15
C LYS A 69 14.33 14.89 5.97
N MET A 70 13.63 14.01 5.25
CA MET A 70 14.14 12.70 4.85
C MET A 70 15.07 12.77 3.62
N GLY A 71 15.22 13.95 3.00
CA GLY A 71 16.03 14.15 1.81
C GLY A 71 15.39 13.59 0.54
N LEU A 72 14.06 13.49 0.49
CA LEU A 72 13.31 12.92 -0.62
C LEU A 72 12.60 14.02 -1.42
N GLU A 73 12.77 13.99 -2.75
CA GLU A 73 12.07 14.88 -3.68
C GLU A 73 10.78 14.21 -4.17
N ILE A 74 9.69 14.42 -3.44
CA ILE A 74 8.39 13.79 -3.68
C ILE A 74 7.30 14.86 -3.79
N ILE A 75 6.46 14.71 -4.80
CA ILE A 75 5.27 15.53 -4.99
C ILE A 75 4.14 14.94 -4.15
N VAL A 76 3.47 15.80 -3.39
CA VAL A 76 2.37 15.42 -2.54
C VAL A 76 1.08 16.06 -3.05
N SER A 77 0.02 15.26 -3.19
CA SER A 77 -1.34 15.75 -3.31
C SER A 77 -2.19 15.22 -2.16
N VAL A 78 -3.12 16.03 -1.68
CA VAL A 78 -4.03 15.67 -0.59
C VAL A 78 -5.45 15.86 -1.06
N GLU A 79 -6.29 14.88 -0.79
CA GLU A 79 -7.72 14.90 -1.05
C GLU A 79 -8.47 14.55 0.23
N GLU A 80 -9.37 15.45 0.67
CA GLU A 80 -10.25 15.19 1.79
C GLU A 80 -11.45 14.36 1.31
N GLN A 81 -11.66 13.22 1.95
CA GLN A 81 -12.81 12.34 1.76
C GLN A 81 -13.67 12.38 3.02
N GLU A 82 -14.83 11.74 3.00
CA GLU A 82 -15.78 11.78 4.11
C GLU A 82 -15.16 11.31 5.45
N ASP A 83 -14.46 10.18 5.42
CA ASP A 83 -13.91 9.49 6.60
C ASP A 83 -12.38 9.60 6.76
N LYS A 84 -11.68 10.15 5.76
CA LYS A 84 -10.21 10.17 5.72
C LYS A 84 -9.66 11.27 4.82
N PHE A 85 -8.36 11.51 4.98
CA PHE A 85 -7.54 12.19 3.97
C PHE A 85 -6.78 11.15 3.16
N LEU A 86 -6.84 11.26 1.83
CA LEU A 86 -5.96 10.51 0.93
C LEU A 86 -4.77 11.39 0.56
N VAL A 87 -3.58 10.93 0.92
CA VAL A 87 -2.30 11.55 0.55
C VAL A 87 -1.68 10.72 -0.55
N GLU A 88 -1.74 11.21 -1.77
CA GLU A 88 -1.09 10.56 -2.91
C GLU A 88 0.30 11.14 -3.11
N VAL A 89 1.30 10.28 -3.21
CA VAL A 89 2.70 10.66 -3.36
C VAL A 89 3.25 10.19 -4.71
N GLY A 90 4.07 11.04 -5.34
CA GLY A 90 4.65 10.78 -6.67
C GLY A 90 5.97 11.52 -6.89
N GLY A 91 6.73 11.12 -7.90
CA GLY A 91 8.04 11.70 -8.22
C GLY A 91 9.14 10.64 -8.25
N GLU A 92 10.38 11.08 -8.47
CA GLU A 92 11.52 10.19 -8.71
C GLU A 92 11.86 9.33 -7.48
N ASP A 93 11.81 9.91 -6.27
CA ASP A 93 12.16 9.23 -5.02
C ASP A 93 11.03 8.39 -4.41
N THR A 94 9.90 8.29 -5.10
CA THR A 94 8.73 7.54 -4.60
C THR A 94 9.05 6.08 -4.24
N ALA A 95 9.92 5.43 -5.03
CA ALA A 95 10.33 4.06 -4.76
C ALA A 95 11.09 3.91 -3.42
N ILE A 96 11.85 4.94 -3.03
CA ILE A 96 12.57 5.01 -1.75
C ILE A 96 11.57 5.13 -0.61
N LEU A 97 10.56 6.00 -0.76
CA LEU A 97 9.50 6.16 0.23
C LEU A 97 8.65 4.90 0.40
N ILE A 98 8.31 4.22 -0.70
CA ILE A 98 7.59 2.93 -0.62
C ILE A 98 8.44 1.93 0.18
N GLY A 99 9.72 1.82 -0.15
CA GLY A 99 10.64 0.91 0.51
C GLY A 99 10.34 -0.56 0.27
N LYS A 100 10.96 -1.41 1.07
CA LYS A 100 10.75 -2.86 0.96
C LYS A 100 9.31 -3.22 1.35
N ARG A 101 8.53 -3.69 0.39
CA ARG A 101 7.13 -4.16 0.59
C ARG A 101 6.17 -3.10 1.13
N GLY A 102 6.48 -1.83 0.97
CA GLY A 102 5.65 -0.74 1.48
C GLY A 102 5.87 -0.39 2.95
N GLU A 103 6.84 -1.01 3.63
CA GLU A 103 7.09 -0.80 5.07
C GLU A 103 7.46 0.64 5.40
N SER A 104 8.28 1.30 4.55
CA SER A 104 8.66 2.70 4.75
C SER A 104 7.46 3.63 4.56
N MET A 105 6.63 3.38 3.57
CA MET A 105 5.41 4.16 3.33
C MET A 105 4.39 3.98 4.46
N ASP A 106 4.26 2.79 5.02
CA ASP A 106 3.40 2.54 6.19
C ASP A 106 3.94 3.26 7.43
N GLY A 107 5.26 3.28 7.64
CA GLY A 107 5.91 4.06 8.70
C GLY A 107 5.69 5.56 8.54
N PHE A 108 5.84 6.09 7.33
CA PHE A 108 5.54 7.47 7.00
C PHE A 108 4.07 7.81 7.24
N GLN A 109 3.15 6.96 6.80
CA GLN A 109 1.71 7.13 7.06
C GLN A 109 1.41 7.18 8.57
N PHE A 110 2.03 6.29 9.35
CA PHE A 110 1.84 6.27 10.80
C PHE A 110 2.30 7.58 11.44
N LEU A 111 3.50 8.06 11.07
CA LEU A 111 4.06 9.32 11.56
C LEU A 111 3.17 10.51 11.19
N LEU A 112 2.74 10.57 9.93
CA LEU A 112 1.88 11.64 9.41
C LEU A 112 0.53 11.67 10.13
N ASN A 113 -0.09 10.49 10.37
CA ASN A 113 -1.31 10.37 11.17
C ASN A 113 -1.13 10.90 12.60
N ALA A 114 -0.03 10.50 13.26
CA ALA A 114 0.25 10.88 14.64
C ALA A 114 0.46 12.39 14.78
N LEU A 115 1.20 12.99 13.86
CA LEU A 115 1.50 14.43 13.89
C LEU A 115 0.30 15.27 13.50
N PHE A 116 -0.42 14.92 12.45
CA PHE A 116 -1.58 15.66 11.97
C PHE A 116 -2.74 15.67 12.97
N ASN A 117 -2.92 14.56 13.70
CA ASN A 117 -3.99 14.44 14.68
C ASN A 117 -3.54 14.78 16.13
N LYS A 118 -2.30 15.23 16.30
CA LYS A 118 -1.79 15.61 17.62
C LYS A 118 -2.63 16.72 18.24
N GLY A 119 -3.19 16.47 19.43
CA GLY A 119 -3.99 17.45 20.19
C GLY A 119 -5.42 17.60 19.72
N LYS A 120 -5.86 16.90 18.65
CA LYS A 120 -7.26 16.89 18.22
C LYS A 120 -8.12 16.06 19.15
N LYS A 121 -9.37 16.46 19.31
CA LYS A 121 -10.39 15.67 20.01
C LYS A 121 -10.82 14.49 19.16
N HIS A 122 -11.49 13.52 19.77
CA HIS A 122 -11.92 12.29 19.09
C HIS A 122 -12.84 12.54 17.89
N ASP A 123 -13.70 13.51 17.95
CA ASP A 123 -14.62 13.95 16.88
C ASP A 123 -13.93 14.72 15.75
N GLU A 124 -12.76 15.31 16.04
CA GLU A 124 -11.91 16.00 15.05
C GLU A 124 -10.87 15.07 14.40
N TYR A 125 -10.73 13.84 14.94
CA TYR A 125 -9.78 12.86 14.41
C TYR A 125 -10.21 12.41 13.04
N LYS A 126 -9.32 12.56 12.06
CA LYS A 126 -9.55 12.06 10.71
C LYS A 126 -8.34 11.25 10.22
N ARG A 127 -8.60 10.03 9.80
CA ARG A 127 -7.55 9.11 9.37
C ARG A 127 -6.83 9.64 8.14
N VAL A 128 -5.50 9.54 8.13
CA VAL A 128 -4.66 9.82 6.95
C VAL A 128 -4.24 8.51 6.31
N VAL A 129 -4.45 8.36 5.02
CA VAL A 129 -4.02 7.22 4.21
C VAL A 129 -3.03 7.72 3.17
N VAL A 130 -1.85 7.13 3.14
CA VAL A 130 -0.81 7.43 2.14
C VAL A 130 -0.81 6.32 1.11
N ASP A 131 -0.81 6.66 -0.18
CA ASP A 131 -0.64 5.71 -1.27
C ASP A 131 0.19 6.31 -2.41
N SER A 132 0.62 5.46 -3.31
CA SER A 132 1.39 5.84 -4.49
C SER A 132 0.94 4.99 -5.67
N ASN A 133 0.19 5.62 -6.58
CA ASN A 133 -0.27 4.97 -7.81
C ASN A 133 -0.93 3.61 -7.55
N ASN A 134 -1.83 3.55 -6.56
CA ASN A 134 -2.51 2.32 -6.12
C ASN A 134 -1.53 1.18 -5.73
N TYR A 135 -0.38 1.53 -5.14
CA TYR A 135 0.62 0.54 -4.72
C TYR A 135 0.01 -0.53 -3.80
N LYS A 136 -0.81 -0.10 -2.82
CA LYS A 136 -1.42 -1.01 -1.85
C LYS A 136 -2.30 -2.06 -2.51
N SER A 137 -3.12 -1.66 -3.48
CA SER A 137 -3.97 -2.60 -4.24
C SER A 137 -3.13 -3.57 -5.08
N ARG A 138 -2.15 -3.07 -5.84
CA ARG A 138 -1.25 -3.93 -6.63
C ARG A 138 -0.43 -4.89 -5.77
N ARG A 139 -0.03 -4.45 -4.57
CA ARG A 139 0.69 -5.30 -3.62
C ARG A 139 -0.19 -6.40 -3.08
N GLU A 140 -1.44 -6.09 -2.74
CA GLU A 140 -2.44 -7.08 -2.32
C GLU A 140 -2.66 -8.15 -3.38
N ASP A 141 -2.84 -7.76 -4.65
CA ASP A 141 -3.01 -8.71 -5.76
C ASP A 141 -1.75 -9.58 -5.96
N THR A 142 -0.57 -9.00 -5.83
CA THR A 142 0.69 -9.75 -5.87
C THR A 142 0.76 -10.80 -4.75
N LEU A 143 0.29 -10.48 -3.55
CA LEU A 143 0.26 -11.40 -2.42
C LEU A 143 -0.75 -12.52 -2.60
N LYS A 144 -1.92 -12.24 -3.18
CA LYS A 144 -2.92 -13.27 -3.54
C LYS A 144 -2.33 -14.28 -4.54
N ILE A 145 -1.71 -13.77 -5.61
CA ILE A 145 -1.03 -14.61 -6.61
C ILE A 145 0.11 -15.43 -5.98
N LEU A 146 0.89 -14.83 -5.08
CA LEU A 146 1.95 -15.53 -4.33
C LEU A 146 1.37 -16.68 -3.50
N ALA A 147 0.26 -16.44 -2.79
CA ALA A 147 -0.41 -17.43 -1.98
C ALA A 147 -0.87 -18.63 -2.82
N GLU A 148 -1.58 -18.39 -3.91
CA GLU A 148 -2.08 -19.43 -4.82
C GLU A 148 -0.95 -20.24 -5.46
N ARG A 149 0.08 -19.57 -5.99
CA ARG A 149 1.26 -20.26 -6.57
C ARG A 149 1.98 -21.11 -5.55
N THR A 150 2.12 -20.61 -4.32
CA THR A 150 2.81 -21.33 -3.26
C THR A 150 1.97 -22.52 -2.78
N ALA A 151 0.65 -22.38 -2.66
CA ALA A 151 -0.26 -23.47 -2.36
C ALA A 151 -0.19 -24.58 -3.42
N ALA A 152 -0.23 -24.22 -4.71
CA ALA A 152 -0.08 -25.19 -5.79
C ALA A 152 1.26 -25.91 -5.74
N ARG A 153 2.35 -25.20 -5.39
CA ARG A 153 3.68 -25.79 -5.21
C ARG A 153 3.70 -26.74 -4.01
N ALA A 154 3.14 -26.36 -2.87
CA ALA A 154 3.05 -27.20 -1.68
C ALA A 154 2.35 -28.54 -1.96
N ILE A 155 1.23 -28.47 -2.71
CA ILE A 155 0.47 -29.65 -3.12
C ILE A 155 1.28 -30.53 -4.06
N ARG A 156 1.94 -29.97 -5.08
CA ARG A 156 2.75 -30.72 -6.06
C ARG A 156 3.94 -31.40 -5.42
N GLU A 157 4.66 -30.70 -4.54
CA GLU A 157 5.86 -31.16 -3.88
C GLU A 157 5.57 -32.00 -2.61
N ASN A 158 4.29 -32.09 -2.23
CA ASN A 158 3.81 -32.77 -1.03
C ASN A 158 4.54 -32.35 0.25
N GLN A 159 4.81 -31.05 0.40
CA GLN A 159 5.51 -30.49 1.54
C GLN A 159 4.95 -29.12 1.96
N ASP A 160 5.11 -28.82 3.26
CA ASP A 160 4.76 -27.50 3.78
C ASP A 160 5.77 -26.46 3.28
N ILE A 161 5.30 -25.29 2.88
CA ILE A 161 6.17 -24.24 2.36
C ILE A 161 6.10 -23.02 3.27
N ARG A 162 7.28 -22.55 3.67
CA ARG A 162 7.46 -21.30 4.40
C ARG A 162 7.58 -20.14 3.42
N LEU A 163 6.81 -19.07 3.67
CA LEU A 163 6.99 -17.78 3.01
C LEU A 163 8.05 -16.94 3.75
N GLU A 164 8.48 -15.87 3.12
CA GLU A 164 9.35 -14.90 3.77
C GLU A 164 8.61 -14.11 4.86
N PRO A 165 9.33 -13.57 5.87
CA PRO A 165 8.72 -12.68 6.86
C PRO A 165 8.01 -11.50 6.21
N MET A 166 6.85 -11.14 6.73
CA MET A 166 6.03 -10.05 6.21
C MET A 166 5.14 -9.45 7.32
N SER A 167 4.63 -8.25 7.09
CA SER A 167 3.79 -7.52 8.03
C SER A 167 2.50 -8.27 8.39
N ALA A 168 1.87 -7.88 9.50
CA ALA A 168 0.61 -8.49 9.94
C ALA A 168 -0.52 -8.35 8.90
N ASN A 169 -0.59 -7.21 8.20
CA ASN A 169 -1.56 -6.99 7.13
C ASN A 169 -1.31 -7.92 5.94
N GLU A 170 -0.07 -8.06 5.51
CA GLU A 170 0.29 -8.96 4.41
C GLU A 170 0.00 -10.42 4.75
N ARG A 171 0.31 -10.84 5.99
CA ARG A 171 -0.02 -12.20 6.45
C ARG A 171 -1.52 -12.47 6.42
N ARG A 172 -2.34 -11.45 6.79
CA ARG A 172 -3.81 -11.57 6.73
C ARG A 172 -4.32 -11.73 5.30
N ILE A 173 -3.71 -11.05 4.33
CA ILE A 173 -4.05 -11.20 2.90
C ILE A 173 -3.78 -12.63 2.43
N ILE A 174 -2.62 -13.20 2.78
CA ILE A 174 -2.27 -14.60 2.47
C ILE A 174 -3.26 -15.57 3.10
N HIS A 175 -3.61 -15.38 4.40
CA HIS A 175 -4.59 -16.20 5.09
C HIS A 175 -5.96 -16.14 4.42
N ALA A 176 -6.43 -14.94 4.08
CA ALA A 176 -7.72 -14.73 3.42
C ALA A 176 -7.76 -15.36 2.02
N ALA A 177 -6.68 -15.24 1.23
CA ALA A 177 -6.61 -15.81 -0.12
C ALA A 177 -6.70 -17.35 -0.13
N LEU A 178 -6.34 -18.01 0.96
CA LEU A 178 -6.35 -19.49 1.05
C LEU A 178 -7.37 -20.02 2.05
N ALA A 179 -8.25 -19.17 2.60
CA ALA A 179 -9.20 -19.56 3.65
C ALA A 179 -10.13 -20.72 3.21
N ASP A 180 -10.60 -20.64 1.97
CA ASP A 180 -11.57 -21.60 1.40
C ASP A 180 -10.91 -22.81 0.70
N SER A 181 -9.57 -22.96 0.84
CA SER A 181 -8.87 -24.09 0.23
C SER A 181 -9.14 -25.40 0.97
N ASP A 182 -9.55 -26.44 0.27
CA ASP A 182 -9.75 -27.79 0.82
C ASP A 182 -8.42 -28.56 1.02
N ARG A 183 -7.34 -28.14 0.38
CA ARG A 183 -6.08 -28.89 0.29
C ARG A 183 -4.96 -28.34 1.14
N VAL A 184 -5.01 -27.05 1.46
CA VAL A 184 -3.99 -26.38 2.27
C VAL A 184 -4.62 -25.57 3.41
N GLU A 185 -3.86 -25.37 4.46
CA GLU A 185 -4.14 -24.45 5.55
C GLU A 185 -2.94 -23.51 5.75
N THR A 186 -3.16 -22.38 6.39
CA THR A 186 -2.12 -21.38 6.63
C THR A 186 -1.92 -21.13 8.12
N GLU A 187 -0.67 -21.02 8.55
CA GLU A 187 -0.29 -20.74 9.93
C GLU A 187 0.77 -19.64 9.99
N SER A 188 0.59 -18.64 10.84
CA SER A 188 1.62 -17.62 11.10
C SER A 188 2.55 -18.07 12.21
N LYS A 189 3.87 -18.12 11.95
CA LYS A 189 4.93 -18.53 12.88
C LYS A 189 6.00 -17.47 13.08
N GLY A 190 6.71 -17.56 14.20
CA GLY A 190 7.78 -16.63 14.57
C GLY A 190 7.28 -15.37 15.26
N ASN A 191 8.21 -14.49 15.62
CA ASN A 191 7.96 -13.22 16.30
C ASN A 191 8.29 -12.05 15.36
N GLU A 192 7.62 -10.92 15.55
CA GLU A 192 7.97 -9.69 14.84
C GLU A 192 9.42 -9.27 15.14
N PRO A 193 10.15 -8.75 14.16
CA PRO A 193 9.77 -8.45 12.78
C PRO A 193 9.91 -9.65 11.82
N ASN A 194 10.32 -10.83 12.29
CA ASN A 194 10.63 -12.00 11.46
C ASN A 194 9.45 -13.00 11.34
N ARG A 195 8.23 -12.57 11.66
CA ARG A 195 7.05 -13.42 11.60
C ARG A 195 6.62 -13.67 10.15
N TYR A 196 6.27 -14.91 9.83
CA TYR A 196 6.00 -15.40 8.48
C TYR A 196 4.78 -16.32 8.44
N VAL A 197 4.30 -16.62 7.23
CA VAL A 197 3.24 -17.61 6.99
C VAL A 197 3.86 -18.93 6.52
N VAL A 198 3.35 -20.03 7.03
CA VAL A 198 3.58 -21.39 6.53
C VAL A 198 2.30 -21.88 5.86
N ILE A 199 2.40 -22.31 4.61
CA ILE A 199 1.31 -23.00 3.90
C ILE A 199 1.49 -24.49 4.12
N LYS A 200 0.53 -25.14 4.81
CA LYS A 200 0.56 -26.55 5.21
C LYS A 200 -0.44 -27.37 4.42
N LEU A 201 -0.14 -28.65 4.24
CA LEU A 201 -1.07 -29.60 3.63
C LEU A 201 -2.09 -30.12 4.65
N LYS A 202 -3.38 -29.98 4.38
CA LYS A 202 -4.47 -30.48 5.26
C LYS A 202 -4.43 -32.00 5.47
N ASN A 203 -3.95 -32.79 4.50
CA ASN A 203 -3.97 -34.24 4.53
C ASN A 203 -2.78 -34.92 5.25
N LYS A 204 -1.79 -34.15 5.73
CA LYS A 204 -0.67 -34.73 6.52
C LYS A 204 -1.12 -35.28 7.89
N LYS A 205 -2.15 -34.71 8.50
CA LYS A 205 -2.64 -35.14 9.81
C LYS A 205 -3.22 -36.57 9.80
N LYS A 206 -3.98 -36.94 8.76
CA LYS A 206 -4.55 -38.29 8.65
C LYS A 206 -3.50 -39.40 8.49
N LYS A 207 -2.42 -39.18 7.76
CA LYS A 207 -1.37 -40.16 7.57
C LYS A 207 -0.49 -40.39 8.80
N SER A 208 -0.26 -39.36 9.63
CA SER A 208 0.49 -39.50 10.86
C SER A 208 -0.31 -40.26 11.95
N GLU A 209 -1.63 -40.02 12.01
CA GLU A 209 -2.53 -40.73 12.93
C GLU A 209 -2.75 -42.20 12.50
N GLU A 210 -2.86 -42.49 11.21
CA GLU A 210 -2.95 -43.85 10.69
C GLU A 210 -1.67 -44.67 10.87
N ASN A 211 -0.48 -44.03 10.73
CA ASN A 211 0.79 -44.69 10.98
C ASN A 211 1.05 -44.96 12.48
N GLN A 212 0.69 -43.99 13.36
CA GLN A 212 0.80 -44.23 14.83
C GLN A 212 -0.15 -45.31 15.34
N ASN A 213 -1.35 -45.42 14.74
CA ASN A 213 -2.31 -46.50 15.10
C ASN A 213 -1.91 -47.85 14.53
N ARG A 214 -1.06 -47.94 13.51
CA ARG A 214 -0.51 -49.23 13.01
C ARG A 214 0.68 -49.69 13.81
N GLU A 215 1.54 -48.80 14.28
CA GLU A 215 2.68 -49.12 15.14
C GLU A 215 2.30 -49.51 16.59
N ASN A 216 1.10 -49.15 17.03
CA ASN A 216 0.60 -49.52 18.37
C ASN A 216 -0.25 -50.81 18.38
N ASN A 217 -0.44 -51.48 17.23
CA ASN A 217 -1.23 -52.70 17.11
C ASN A 217 -0.41 -53.94 16.66
N ASP A 218 0.91 -53.82 16.55
CA ASP A 218 1.88 -54.89 16.39
C ASP A 218 2.73 -55.07 17.68
#